data_751b92b810885f82ac21f5d9fc4683ad
#
_entry.id   751b92b810885f82ac21f5d9fc4683ad
#
_cell.length_a   1.000
_cell.length_b   1.000
_cell.length_c   1.000
_cell.angle_alpha   90.00
_cell.angle_beta   90.00
_cell.angle_gamma   90.00
#
_symmetry.space_group_name_H-M   'P 1'
#
loop_
_entity.id
_entity.type
_entity.pdbx_description
1 polymer ?
#
loop_
_entity_poly.entity_id
_entity_poly.type
_entity_poly.pdbx_seq_one_letter_code
_entity_poly.pdbx_strand_id
1 'polypeptide(L)'
;ALRRDFMTTLADSGRDRGAVIADVQASLDALRAAPFDPATFANAMADQSARRLQREEMGRRLLADRIAAMSDADRAAYADRIEKRLANFAERLRR
;
A
#
# COMPACT_ATOMS: atom_id res chain seq x y z
N ALA A 1 0.84 7.61 -22.39
CA ALA A 1 -0.18 7.59 -21.34
C ALA A 1 0.15 6.56 -20.24
N LEU A 2 0.37 5.29 -20.58
CA LEU A 2 0.73 4.25 -19.60
C LEU A 2 2.06 4.53 -18.90
N ARG A 3 3.03 5.11 -19.60
CA ARG A 3 4.32 5.49 -19.03
C ARG A 3 4.20 6.62 -18.02
N ARG A 4 3.36 7.62 -18.29
CA ARG A 4 3.12 8.73 -17.38
C ARG A 4 2.48 8.25 -16.08
N ASP A 5 1.46 7.39 -16.19
CA ASP A 5 0.76 6.85 -15.03
C ASP A 5 1.70 6.01 -14.18
N PHE A 6 2.57 5.21 -14.80
CA PHE A 6 3.56 4.39 -14.12
C PHE A 6 4.58 5.26 -13.36
N MET A 7 5.11 6.30 -14.01
CA MET A 7 6.06 7.22 -13.39
C MET A 7 5.43 8.00 -12.24
N THR A 8 4.19 8.45 -12.41
CA THR A 8 3.44 9.11 -11.35
C THR A 8 3.23 8.18 -10.16
N THR A 9 2.87 6.93 -10.41
CA THR A 9 2.69 5.93 -9.36
C THR A 9 3.99 5.67 -8.60
N LEU A 10 5.13 5.60 -9.29
CA LEU A 10 6.43 5.43 -8.66
C LEU A 10 6.81 6.64 -7.79
N ALA A 11 6.56 7.85 -8.28
CA ALA A 11 6.82 9.06 -7.52
C ALA A 11 5.95 9.13 -6.26
N ASP A 12 4.67 8.78 -6.38
CA ASP A 12 3.74 8.73 -5.26
C ASP A 12 4.15 7.65 -4.25
N SER A 13 4.63 6.49 -4.71
CA SER A 13 5.15 5.44 -3.83
C SER A 13 6.36 5.91 -3.03
N GLY A 14 7.26 6.72 -3.63
CA GLY A 14 8.40 7.30 -2.95
C GLY A 14 7.98 8.29 -1.86
N ARG A 15 6.98 9.12 -2.13
CA ARG A 15 6.40 10.03 -1.15
C ARG A 15 5.73 9.28 -0.01
N ASP A 16 5.01 8.18 -0.33
CA ASP A 16 4.36 7.34 0.67
C ASP A 16 5.36 6.70 1.61
N ARG A 17 6.52 6.27 1.11
CA ARG A 17 7.59 5.71 1.95
C ARG A 17 8.10 6.75 2.94
N GLY A 18 8.31 7.99 2.50
CA GLY A 18 8.72 9.08 3.37
C GLY A 18 7.69 9.36 4.45
N ALA A 19 6.40 9.35 4.09
CA ALA A 19 5.31 9.53 5.03
C ALA A 19 5.24 8.40 6.06
N VAL A 20 5.46 7.15 5.64
CA VAL A 20 5.48 6.00 6.55
C VAL A 20 6.64 6.12 7.54
N ILE A 21 7.82 6.52 7.08
CA ILE A 21 8.97 6.72 7.96
C ILE A 21 8.68 7.81 8.99
N ALA A 22 8.07 8.92 8.57
CA ALA A 22 7.70 10.01 9.47
C ALA A 22 6.67 9.55 10.52
N ASP A 23 5.70 8.74 10.13
CA ASP A 23 4.70 8.20 11.03
C ASP A 23 5.33 7.26 12.09
N VAL A 24 6.24 6.40 11.67
CA VAL A 24 6.95 5.51 12.59
C VAL A 24 7.79 6.33 13.55
N GLN A 25 8.47 7.37 13.06
CA GLN A 25 9.28 8.26 13.90
C GLN A 25 8.43 8.96 14.96
N ALA A 26 7.24 9.43 14.59
CA ALA A 26 6.31 10.07 15.53
C ALA A 26 5.90 9.10 16.65
N SER A 27 5.65 7.83 16.32
CA SER A 27 5.33 6.81 17.31
C SER A 27 6.52 6.53 18.24
N LEU A 28 7.73 6.48 17.70
CA LEU A 28 8.95 6.27 18.50
C LEU A 28 9.18 7.44 19.45
N ASP A 29 8.98 8.66 19.00
CA ASP A 29 9.13 9.87 19.82
C ASP A 29 8.11 9.86 20.96
N ALA A 30 6.87 9.45 20.67
CA ALA A 30 5.83 9.34 21.70
C ALA A 30 6.18 8.28 22.74
N LEU A 31 6.79 7.16 22.31
CA LEU A 31 7.23 6.10 23.24
C LEU A 31 8.38 6.53 24.12
N ARG A 32 9.26 7.42 23.63
CA ARG A 32 10.43 7.89 24.37
C ARG A 32 10.13 9.10 25.26
N ALA A 33 8.97 9.70 25.13
CA ALA A 33 8.60 10.88 25.90
C ALA A 33 8.59 10.56 27.41
N ALA A 34 9.15 11.46 28.20
CA ALA A 34 9.15 11.35 29.65
C ALA A 34 8.69 12.67 30.27
N PRO A 35 7.52 12.69 30.95
CA PRO A 35 6.65 11.54 31.22
C PRO A 35 5.92 11.04 29.96
N PHE A 36 5.58 9.77 29.95
CA PHE A 36 4.82 9.18 28.84
C PHE A 36 3.40 9.72 28.84
N ASP A 37 2.93 10.13 27.65
CA ASP A 37 1.56 10.59 27.45
C ASP A 37 0.80 9.56 26.60
N PRO A 38 -0.10 8.77 27.20
CA PRO A 38 -0.86 7.78 26.46
C PRO A 38 -1.70 8.36 25.32
N ALA A 39 -2.26 9.57 25.50
CA ALA A 39 -3.07 10.20 24.48
C ALA A 39 -2.26 10.57 23.25
N THR A 40 -1.04 11.09 23.43
CA THR A 40 -0.15 11.42 22.31
C THR A 40 0.20 10.16 21.50
N PHE A 41 0.52 9.07 22.18
CA PHE A 41 0.83 7.81 21.52
C PHE A 41 -0.40 7.26 20.78
N ALA A 42 -1.56 7.24 21.42
CA ALA A 42 -2.81 6.76 20.81
C ALA A 42 -3.17 7.57 19.57
N ASN A 43 -3.00 8.90 19.63
CA ASN A 43 -3.26 9.78 18.48
C ASN A 43 -2.30 9.52 17.33
N ALA A 44 -1.01 9.29 17.61
CA ALA A 44 -0.03 8.94 16.59
C ALA A 44 -0.42 7.65 15.88
N MET A 45 -0.87 6.64 16.61
CA MET A 45 -1.31 5.38 16.04
C MET A 45 -2.59 5.53 15.21
N ALA A 46 -3.54 6.34 15.68
CA ALA A 46 -4.78 6.61 14.94
C ALA A 46 -4.49 7.33 13.62
N ASP A 47 -3.59 8.32 13.63
CA ASP A 47 -3.20 9.05 12.43
C ASP A 47 -2.53 8.15 11.40
N GLN A 48 -1.64 7.25 11.86
CA GLN A 48 -1.02 6.24 10.99
C GLN A 48 -2.06 5.35 10.33
N SER A 49 -3.04 4.86 11.10
CA SER A 49 -4.10 4.01 10.60
C SER A 49 -4.94 4.71 9.54
N ALA A 50 -5.30 5.96 9.79
CA ALA A 50 -6.08 6.76 8.84
C ALA A 50 -5.33 6.95 7.52
N ARG A 51 -4.04 7.29 7.59
CA ARG A 51 -3.22 7.47 6.37
C ARG A 51 -3.03 6.16 5.61
N ARG A 52 -2.84 5.04 6.32
CA ARG A 52 -2.73 3.72 5.69
C ARG A 52 -4.00 3.36 4.94
N LEU A 53 -5.17 3.59 5.53
CA LEU A 53 -6.46 3.34 4.89
C LEU A 53 -6.64 4.19 3.64
N GLN A 54 -6.23 5.44 3.67
CA GLN A 54 -6.26 6.32 2.51
C GLN A 54 -5.38 5.80 1.38
N ARG A 55 -4.17 5.34 1.70
CA ARG A 55 -3.26 4.75 0.71
C ARG A 55 -3.83 3.48 0.09
N GLU A 56 -4.40 2.61 0.92
CA GLU A 56 -5.03 1.37 0.45
C GLU A 56 -6.20 1.66 -0.49
N GLU A 57 -7.03 2.63 -0.14
CA GLU A 57 -8.17 3.05 -0.95
C GLU A 57 -7.72 3.61 -2.30
N MET A 58 -6.71 4.47 -2.29
CA MET A 58 -6.16 5.06 -3.50
C MET A 58 -5.54 3.98 -4.40
N GLY A 59 -4.77 3.06 -3.82
CA GLY A 59 -4.17 1.95 -4.55
C GLY A 59 -5.22 1.05 -5.19
N ARG A 60 -6.30 0.77 -4.47
CA ARG A 60 -7.40 -0.04 -4.97
C ARG A 60 -8.11 0.63 -6.14
N ARG A 61 -8.36 1.93 -6.06
CA ARG A 61 -8.96 2.70 -7.16
C ARG A 61 -8.08 2.72 -8.40
N LEU A 62 -6.79 2.96 -8.21
CA LEU A 62 -5.83 2.97 -9.31
C LEU A 62 -5.77 1.61 -10.01
N LEU A 63 -5.76 0.53 -9.24
CA LEU A 63 -5.75 -0.82 -9.79
C LEU A 63 -7.04 -1.09 -10.56
N ALA A 64 -8.19 -0.77 -9.98
CA ALA A 64 -9.48 -0.98 -10.63
C ALA A 64 -9.58 -0.21 -11.95
N ASP A 65 -9.13 1.04 -11.98
CA ASP A 65 -9.13 1.87 -13.17
C ASP A 65 -8.22 1.31 -14.25
N ARG A 66 -7.04 0.82 -13.85
CA ARG A 66 -6.09 0.21 -14.77
C ARG A 66 -6.65 -1.08 -15.39
N ILE A 67 -7.28 -1.91 -14.58
CA ILE A 67 -7.91 -3.15 -15.04
C ILE A 67 -9.07 -2.83 -16.01
N ALA A 68 -9.88 -1.83 -15.67
CA ALA A 68 -11.00 -1.42 -16.53
C ALA A 68 -10.55 -0.91 -17.91
N ALA A 69 -9.35 -0.32 -17.97
CA ALA A 69 -8.79 0.20 -19.22
C ALA A 69 -8.18 -0.89 -20.12
N MET A 70 -7.97 -2.09 -19.60
CA MET A 70 -7.41 -3.20 -20.38
C MET A 70 -8.40 -3.76 -21.37
N SER A 71 -7.89 -4.31 -22.48
CA SER A 71 -8.70 -5.14 -23.39
C SER A 71 -9.11 -6.44 -22.66
N ASP A 72 -10.15 -7.09 -23.17
CA ASP A 72 -10.60 -8.37 -22.62
C ASP A 72 -9.48 -9.42 -22.64
N ALA A 73 -8.71 -9.47 -23.72
CA ALA A 73 -7.60 -10.41 -23.88
C ALA A 73 -6.49 -10.14 -22.85
N ASP A 74 -6.12 -8.87 -22.66
CA ASP A 74 -5.09 -8.49 -21.70
C ASP A 74 -5.54 -8.75 -20.27
N ARG A 75 -6.81 -8.52 -19.98
CA ARG A 75 -7.39 -8.78 -18.66
C ARG A 75 -7.39 -10.26 -18.35
N ALA A 76 -7.75 -11.10 -19.32
CA ALA A 76 -7.70 -12.56 -19.19
C ALA A 76 -6.28 -13.06 -18.97
N ALA A 77 -5.31 -12.53 -19.71
CA ALA A 77 -3.89 -12.88 -19.54
C ALA A 77 -3.37 -12.48 -18.13
N TYR A 78 -3.81 -11.34 -17.63
CA TYR A 78 -3.47 -10.88 -16.28
C TYR A 78 -4.04 -11.84 -15.23
N ALA A 79 -5.29 -12.27 -15.40
CA ALA A 79 -5.92 -13.24 -14.51
C ALA A 79 -5.17 -14.58 -14.51
N ASP A 80 -4.72 -15.03 -15.67
CA ASP A 80 -3.95 -16.28 -15.80
C ASP A 80 -2.62 -16.21 -15.05
N ARG A 81 -1.96 -15.06 -15.10
CA ARG A 81 -0.70 -14.86 -14.35
C ARG A 81 -0.93 -14.90 -12.84
N ILE A 82 -2.02 -14.30 -12.37
CA ILE A 82 -2.36 -14.34 -10.94
C ILE A 82 -2.68 -15.78 -10.51
N GLU A 83 -3.45 -16.49 -11.31
CA GLU A 83 -3.82 -17.88 -11.05
C GLU A 83 -2.57 -18.77 -10.94
N LYS A 84 -1.61 -18.56 -11.82
CA LYS A 84 -0.34 -19.30 -11.81
C LYS A 84 0.45 -19.04 -10.51
N ARG A 85 0.52 -17.77 -10.08
CA ARG A 85 1.17 -17.40 -8.82
C ARG A 85 0.47 -18.03 -7.64
N LEU A 86 -0.85 -18.04 -7.65
CA LEU A 86 -1.65 -18.65 -6.60
C LEU A 86 -1.38 -20.17 -6.51
N ALA A 87 -1.32 -20.85 -7.65
CA ALA A 87 -1.01 -22.27 -7.70
C ALA A 87 0.39 -22.56 -7.14
N ASN A 88 1.38 -21.76 -7.50
CA ASN A 88 2.74 -21.88 -6.99
C ASN A 88 2.82 -21.66 -5.48
N PHE A 89 2.08 -20.67 -4.99
CA PHE A 89 2.01 -20.36 -3.57
C PHE A 89 1.36 -21.51 -2.79
N ALA A 90 0.24 -22.04 -3.30
CA ALA A 90 -0.45 -23.16 -2.69
C ALA A 90 0.46 -24.41 -2.62
N GLU A 91 1.26 -24.64 -3.65
CA GLU A 91 2.21 -25.76 -3.66
C GLU A 91 3.30 -25.58 -2.61
N ARG A 92 3.81 -24.37 -2.43
CA ARG A 92 4.80 -24.07 -1.37
C ARG A 92 4.26 -24.34 0.02
N LEU A 93 2.98 -24.05 0.24
CA LEU A 93 2.35 -24.28 1.55
C LEU A 93 2.19 -25.78 1.85
N ARG A 94 2.16 -26.63 0.82
CA ARG A 94 2.07 -28.10 0.98
C ARG A 94 3.42 -28.75 1.30
N ARG A 95 4.52 -28.05 1.09
CA ARG A 95 5.88 -28.54 1.38
C ARG A 95 6.26 -28.23 2.85
#